data_6c4bd75653a0fc15c0d8b24f6ed03151
#
_entry.id   6c4bd75653a0fc15c0d8b24f6ed03151
#
_cell.length_a   1.000
_cell.length_b   1.000
_cell.length_c   1.000
_cell.angle_alpha   90.00
_cell.angle_beta   90.00
_cell.angle_gamma   90.00
#
_symmetry.space_group_name_H-M   'P 1'
#
loop_
_entity.id
_entity.type
_entity.pdbx_description
1 polymer ?
#
loop_
_entity_poly.entity_id
_entity_poly.type
_entity_poly.pdbx_seq_one_letter_code
_entity_poly.pdbx_strand_id
1 'polypeptide(L)'
;MTLEGELARFSRGWRGPVVAALVAFLAGLPGLIAVPPLDRDEARFAQATAQMLETGDFVVIHYQDQPRFKKPVGIHWLQAASVSLFSSPEARQIWAYRIPSLLGAMLAAGACAWGAQAFFGGPAGLLAGAMLGTTFLLSTEALIAKTDAVLCGSTMLAMAALARFYAAARGGPPAGRALWAIFWLALAVATLVKGPVALLVVGLTIAALGISERRPGWLASLNPIWGLILFAAVVGPWAGAVTVATDGGFWSAAITGDLAPKLAGGQETHGAAPGYHTLLAPLLAFPMTLLLPAAAVVGWRRRREPGVRFALAWLIPSWVFFELLPTKLIHYPLPAYGALAWLAAAALDKPLGTRTRWIGGVLSGVVGLALAGGVFVLLSLYGDPSDAAWAALAGGLIAAAGVVGGYMLARRAALGAAAAALGLGLLGHAALAAGLAPRLDPLWLSHRTEQAMKAARLLPRQGIVEAPVSVAGYAEPSLVFALGTPTVLQGPDQAALAIFEHRAAIVEGREDAAFRRALAVNRTPAVVVATIKGLDYSNGDEMTLRIYEAPDPEEAPP
;
A
#
# COMPACT_ATOMS: atom_id res chain seq x y z
N MET A 1 -12.89 -27.76 22.05
CA MET A 1 -12.19 -27.94 20.76
C MET A 1 -10.80 -27.38 20.92
N THR A 2 -9.76 -28.08 20.44
CA THR A 2 -8.37 -27.61 20.52
C THR A 2 -8.08 -26.65 19.37
N LEU A 3 -7.18 -25.68 19.56
CA LEU A 3 -6.75 -24.74 18.52
C LEU A 3 -6.23 -25.46 17.27
N GLU A 4 -5.50 -26.57 17.46
CA GLU A 4 -5.01 -27.42 16.37
C GLU A 4 -6.15 -28.06 15.57
N GLY A 5 -7.21 -28.52 16.24
CA GLY A 5 -8.39 -29.09 15.60
C GLY A 5 -9.14 -28.07 14.72
N GLU A 6 -9.32 -26.84 15.22
CA GLU A 6 -9.94 -25.75 14.46
C GLU A 6 -9.06 -25.33 13.29
N LEU A 7 -7.75 -25.18 13.50
CA LEU A 7 -6.81 -24.87 12.44
C LEU A 7 -6.86 -25.94 11.31
N ALA A 8 -6.87 -27.21 11.69
CA ALA A 8 -6.98 -28.31 10.73
C ALA A 8 -8.32 -28.29 9.96
N ARG A 9 -9.43 -27.91 10.63
CA ARG A 9 -10.75 -27.78 10.00
C ARG A 9 -10.82 -26.65 8.97
N PHE A 10 -10.33 -25.46 9.35
CA PHE A 10 -10.37 -24.26 8.50
C PHE A 10 -9.31 -24.26 7.41
N SER A 11 -8.29 -25.12 7.48
CA SER A 11 -7.22 -25.20 6.48
C SER A 11 -7.44 -26.24 5.38
N ARG A 12 -8.57 -27.00 5.39
CA ARG A 12 -8.81 -28.06 4.40
C ARG A 12 -9.10 -27.49 3.00
N GLY A 13 -8.30 -27.94 2.02
CA GLY A 13 -8.49 -27.57 0.60
C GLY A 13 -8.46 -26.05 0.37
N TRP A 14 -9.49 -25.52 -0.25
CA TRP A 14 -9.63 -24.09 -0.59
C TRP A 14 -10.01 -23.20 0.60
N ARG A 15 -10.47 -23.78 1.70
CA ARG A 15 -10.87 -23.02 2.91
C ARG A 15 -9.70 -22.24 3.49
N GLY A 16 -8.51 -22.83 3.54
CA GLY A 16 -7.32 -22.16 4.07
C GLY A 16 -6.99 -20.84 3.36
N PRO A 17 -6.86 -20.85 2.02
CA PRO A 17 -6.71 -19.61 1.23
C PRO A 17 -7.81 -18.59 1.47
N VAL A 18 -9.08 -18.99 1.54
CA VAL A 18 -10.21 -18.08 1.77
C VAL A 18 -10.17 -17.49 3.17
N VAL A 19 -9.92 -18.29 4.20
CA VAL A 19 -9.80 -17.78 5.59
C VAL A 19 -8.62 -16.80 5.68
N ALA A 20 -7.48 -17.10 5.06
CA ALA A 20 -6.35 -16.16 5.03
C ALA A 20 -6.71 -14.84 4.34
N ALA A 21 -7.43 -14.89 3.21
CA ALA A 21 -7.93 -13.70 2.52
C ALA A 21 -8.91 -12.89 3.39
N LEU A 22 -9.80 -13.56 4.13
CA LEU A 22 -10.72 -12.90 5.08
C LEU A 22 -9.97 -12.24 6.25
N VAL A 23 -8.88 -12.84 6.74
CA VAL A 23 -8.03 -12.21 7.76
C VAL A 23 -7.41 -10.92 7.22
N ALA A 24 -6.90 -10.92 5.98
CA ALA A 24 -6.36 -9.71 5.34
C ALA A 24 -7.47 -8.66 5.09
N PHE A 25 -8.67 -9.09 4.71
CA PHE A 25 -9.84 -8.20 4.61
C PHE A 25 -10.13 -7.49 5.94
N LEU A 26 -10.19 -8.23 7.04
CA LEU A 26 -10.44 -7.66 8.37
C LEU A 26 -9.31 -6.73 8.83
N ALA A 27 -8.08 -6.96 8.37
CA ALA A 27 -6.94 -6.09 8.68
C ALA A 27 -7.00 -4.74 7.93
N GLY A 28 -7.42 -4.72 6.67
CA GLY A 28 -7.44 -3.51 5.85
C GLY A 28 -8.75 -2.71 5.92
N LEU A 29 -9.89 -3.38 6.16
CA LEU A 29 -11.21 -2.75 6.10
C LEU A 29 -11.40 -1.55 7.04
N PRO A 30 -10.96 -1.58 8.32
CA PRO A 30 -11.21 -0.46 9.24
C PRO A 30 -10.63 0.86 8.75
N GLY A 31 -9.39 0.85 8.29
CA GLY A 31 -8.72 2.05 7.79
C GLY A 31 -9.16 2.47 6.39
N LEU A 32 -9.61 1.53 5.57
CA LEU A 32 -10.09 1.81 4.21
C LEU A 32 -11.17 2.89 4.19
N ILE A 33 -12.09 2.86 5.15
CA ILE A 33 -13.23 3.78 5.24
C ILE A 33 -12.88 5.00 6.09
N ALA A 34 -12.15 4.80 7.21
CA ALA A 34 -12.02 5.82 8.24
C ALA A 34 -10.90 6.82 7.98
N VAL A 35 -9.78 6.39 7.37
CA VAL A 35 -8.62 7.27 7.15
C VAL A 35 -8.91 8.26 6.02
N PRO A 36 -8.73 9.59 6.22
CA PRO A 36 -8.82 10.57 5.15
C PRO A 36 -7.85 10.30 4.00
N PRO A 37 -8.01 10.95 2.82
CA PRO A 37 -7.05 10.81 1.72
C PRO A 37 -5.64 11.19 2.16
N LEU A 38 -4.66 10.31 1.87
CA LEU A 38 -3.25 10.56 2.12
C LEU A 38 -2.67 11.47 1.04
N ASP A 39 -1.77 12.36 1.44
CA ASP A 39 -1.06 13.24 0.52
C ASP A 39 -0.12 12.49 -0.42
N ARG A 40 0.32 13.19 -1.47
CA ARG A 40 1.23 12.72 -2.50
C ARG A 40 0.72 11.51 -3.27
N ASP A 41 1.25 10.30 -2.99
CA ASP A 41 1.05 9.16 -3.88
C ASP A 41 -0.40 8.70 -3.96
N GLU A 42 -1.09 8.49 -2.83
CA GLU A 42 -2.49 8.04 -2.85
C GLU A 42 -3.38 9.00 -3.62
N ALA A 43 -3.31 10.28 -3.25
CA ALA A 43 -4.13 11.31 -3.87
C ALA A 43 -3.81 11.52 -5.35
N ARG A 44 -2.54 11.37 -5.77
CA ARG A 44 -2.16 11.41 -7.19
C ARG A 44 -2.75 10.26 -7.99
N PHE A 45 -2.77 9.04 -7.43
CA PHE A 45 -3.39 7.90 -8.10
C PHE A 45 -4.91 8.07 -8.18
N ALA A 46 -5.54 8.48 -7.09
CA ALA A 46 -6.98 8.69 -7.04
C ALA A 46 -7.41 9.83 -7.99
N GLN A 47 -6.71 10.96 -7.99
CA GLN A 47 -6.98 12.10 -8.89
C GLN A 47 -6.82 11.70 -10.35
N ALA A 48 -5.72 11.04 -10.71
CA ALA A 48 -5.50 10.61 -12.09
C ALA A 48 -6.56 9.60 -12.55
N THR A 49 -7.05 8.74 -11.65
CA THR A 49 -8.15 7.82 -11.97
C THR A 49 -9.49 8.55 -12.09
N ALA A 50 -9.77 9.52 -11.23
CA ALA A 50 -10.98 10.35 -11.36
C ALA A 50 -10.99 11.08 -12.71
N GLN A 51 -9.87 11.67 -13.08
CA GLN A 51 -9.71 12.37 -14.36
C GLN A 51 -9.83 11.41 -15.56
N MET A 52 -9.31 10.19 -15.46
CA MET A 52 -9.51 9.13 -16.47
C MET A 52 -11.00 8.85 -16.71
N LEU A 53 -11.80 8.78 -15.63
CA LEU A 53 -13.26 8.61 -15.72
C LEU A 53 -13.97 9.84 -16.27
N GLU A 54 -13.53 11.05 -15.90
CA GLU A 54 -14.10 12.32 -16.36
C GLU A 54 -13.86 12.55 -17.84
N THR A 55 -12.66 12.19 -18.34
CA THR A 55 -12.26 12.44 -19.74
C THR A 55 -12.56 11.27 -20.67
N GLY A 56 -12.73 10.05 -20.14
CA GLY A 56 -12.84 8.82 -20.93
C GLY A 56 -11.51 8.36 -21.55
N ASP A 57 -10.37 8.96 -21.21
CA ASP A 57 -9.06 8.51 -21.66
C ASP A 57 -8.50 7.40 -20.76
N PHE A 58 -8.66 6.14 -21.18
CA PHE A 58 -8.18 4.97 -20.49
C PHE A 58 -6.79 4.51 -20.96
N VAL A 59 -6.11 5.28 -21.80
CA VAL A 59 -4.80 4.94 -22.37
C VAL A 59 -3.69 5.79 -21.76
N VAL A 60 -3.84 7.12 -21.79
CA VAL A 60 -2.88 8.07 -21.26
C VAL A 60 -3.30 8.54 -19.87
N ILE A 61 -2.42 8.40 -18.91
CA ILE A 61 -2.67 8.83 -17.54
C ILE A 61 -2.35 10.32 -17.44
N HIS A 62 -3.32 11.13 -17.01
CA HIS A 62 -3.15 12.56 -16.77
C HIS A 62 -3.30 12.89 -15.27
N TYR A 63 -2.61 13.94 -14.87
CA TYR A 63 -2.81 14.62 -13.59
C TYR A 63 -2.92 16.10 -13.88
N GLN A 64 -4.14 16.63 -13.81
CA GLN A 64 -4.51 17.95 -14.34
C GLN A 64 -4.09 18.07 -15.82
N ASP A 65 -3.34 19.10 -16.20
CA ASP A 65 -2.94 19.36 -17.59
C ASP A 65 -1.70 18.58 -18.03
N GLN A 66 -1.08 17.79 -17.13
CA GLN A 66 0.17 17.11 -17.40
C GLN A 66 -0.01 15.59 -17.55
N PRO A 67 0.60 14.99 -18.57
CA PRO A 67 0.67 13.53 -18.66
C PRO A 67 1.55 12.97 -17.55
N ARG A 68 1.10 11.84 -16.96
CA ARG A 68 1.80 11.18 -15.85
C ARG A 68 2.44 9.86 -16.30
N PHE A 69 3.64 9.91 -16.86
CA PHE A 69 4.35 8.76 -17.43
C PHE A 69 5.24 8.02 -16.41
N LYS A 70 4.76 7.82 -15.18
CA LYS A 70 5.55 7.17 -14.11
C LYS A 70 5.25 5.69 -13.93
N LYS A 71 4.03 5.25 -14.22
CA LYS A 71 3.58 3.86 -14.00
C LYS A 71 2.65 3.41 -15.13
N PRO A 72 2.56 2.09 -15.40
CA PRO A 72 1.54 1.54 -16.29
C PRO A 72 0.12 1.73 -15.75
N VAL A 73 -0.88 1.53 -16.61
CA VAL A 73 -2.27 1.90 -16.38
C VAL A 73 -3.05 0.97 -15.44
N GLY A 74 -2.55 -0.23 -15.16
CA GLY A 74 -3.35 -1.31 -14.54
C GLY A 74 -4.02 -0.94 -13.23
N ILE A 75 -3.35 -0.18 -12.36
CA ILE A 75 -3.98 0.25 -11.11
C ILE A 75 -5.13 1.22 -11.35
N HIS A 76 -5.00 2.12 -12.33
CA HIS A 76 -6.04 3.09 -12.69
C HIS A 76 -7.28 2.40 -13.26
N TRP A 77 -7.11 1.36 -14.08
CA TRP A 77 -8.24 0.56 -14.57
C TRP A 77 -9.00 -0.15 -13.44
N LEU A 78 -8.26 -0.73 -12.47
CA LEU A 78 -8.88 -1.37 -11.31
C LEU A 78 -9.62 -0.36 -10.42
N GLN A 79 -9.02 0.81 -10.19
CA GLN A 79 -9.66 1.89 -9.45
C GLN A 79 -10.87 2.46 -10.20
N ALA A 80 -10.76 2.68 -11.50
CA ALA A 80 -11.87 3.16 -12.33
C ALA A 80 -13.06 2.19 -12.30
N ALA A 81 -12.79 0.89 -12.44
CA ALA A 81 -13.83 -0.13 -12.32
C ALA A 81 -14.49 -0.11 -10.92
N SER A 82 -13.70 0.02 -9.86
CA SER A 82 -14.21 0.10 -8.50
C SER A 82 -15.06 1.35 -8.27
N VAL A 83 -14.60 2.52 -8.71
CA VAL A 83 -15.35 3.79 -8.58
C VAL A 83 -16.64 3.74 -9.37
N SER A 84 -16.62 3.24 -10.61
CA SER A 84 -17.82 3.11 -11.43
C SER A 84 -18.85 2.14 -10.88
N LEU A 85 -18.43 1.11 -10.10
CA LEU A 85 -19.33 0.13 -9.50
C LEU A 85 -19.91 0.58 -8.15
N PHE A 86 -19.16 1.32 -7.35
CA PHE A 86 -19.49 1.59 -5.95
C PHE A 86 -19.63 3.07 -5.60
N SER A 87 -19.27 3.98 -6.50
CA SER A 87 -19.28 5.43 -6.28
C SER A 87 -19.44 6.16 -7.62
N SER A 88 -18.95 7.41 -7.69
CA SER A 88 -18.76 8.18 -8.93
C SER A 88 -17.48 9.01 -8.83
N PRO A 89 -16.89 9.45 -9.97
CA PRO A 89 -15.72 10.31 -9.96
C PRO A 89 -15.99 11.65 -9.26
N GLU A 90 -17.19 12.22 -9.39
CA GLU A 90 -17.58 13.48 -8.77
C GLU A 90 -17.70 13.39 -7.25
N ALA A 91 -18.05 12.23 -6.72
CA ALA A 91 -18.20 12.02 -5.28
C ALA A 91 -16.88 12.08 -4.51
N ARG A 92 -15.73 11.86 -5.18
CA ARG A 92 -14.38 11.95 -4.61
C ARG A 92 -14.20 11.12 -3.33
N GLN A 93 -14.87 9.96 -3.26
CA GLN A 93 -14.84 9.08 -2.08
C GLN A 93 -13.62 8.17 -2.13
N ILE A 94 -12.59 8.49 -1.36
CA ILE A 94 -11.29 7.78 -1.40
C ILE A 94 -11.41 6.26 -1.16
N TRP A 95 -12.37 5.81 -0.33
CA TRP A 95 -12.56 4.39 -0.04
C TRP A 95 -12.84 3.56 -1.32
N ALA A 96 -13.54 4.13 -2.31
CA ALA A 96 -13.82 3.44 -3.57
C ALA A 96 -12.54 3.22 -4.40
N TYR A 97 -11.57 4.13 -4.32
CA TYR A 97 -10.25 3.99 -4.95
C TYR A 97 -9.34 3.01 -4.21
N ARG A 98 -9.60 2.75 -2.91
CA ARG A 98 -8.83 1.83 -2.06
C ARG A 98 -9.25 0.36 -2.21
N ILE A 99 -10.46 0.07 -2.67
CA ILE A 99 -10.97 -1.32 -2.83
C ILE A 99 -9.98 -2.22 -3.59
N PRO A 100 -9.37 -1.82 -4.72
CA PRO A 100 -8.38 -2.66 -5.39
C PRO A 100 -7.17 -3.02 -4.51
N SER A 101 -6.71 -2.13 -3.64
CA SER A 101 -5.61 -2.40 -2.70
C SER A 101 -6.03 -3.43 -1.65
N LEU A 102 -7.24 -3.31 -1.09
CA LEU A 102 -7.79 -4.31 -0.17
C LEU A 102 -7.91 -5.69 -0.83
N LEU A 103 -8.45 -5.75 -2.06
CA LEU A 103 -8.54 -6.99 -2.83
C LEU A 103 -7.15 -7.56 -3.16
N GLY A 104 -6.18 -6.70 -3.43
CA GLY A 104 -4.77 -7.07 -3.62
C GLY A 104 -4.17 -7.71 -2.37
N ALA A 105 -4.42 -7.18 -1.19
CA ALA A 105 -3.97 -7.75 0.08
C ALA A 105 -4.66 -9.09 0.39
N MET A 106 -5.97 -9.20 0.13
CA MET A 106 -6.71 -10.46 0.23
C MET A 106 -6.13 -11.53 -0.71
N LEU A 107 -5.84 -11.15 -1.96
CA LEU A 107 -5.21 -12.03 -2.95
C LEU A 107 -3.81 -12.46 -2.49
N ALA A 108 -3.02 -11.54 -1.93
CA ALA A 108 -1.69 -11.85 -1.39
C ALA A 108 -1.75 -12.90 -0.29
N ALA A 109 -2.62 -12.71 0.71
CA ALA A 109 -2.79 -13.65 1.83
C ALA A 109 -3.33 -15.00 1.37
N GLY A 110 -4.36 -15.01 0.51
CA GLY A 110 -4.95 -16.23 -0.03
C GLY A 110 -3.97 -17.02 -0.91
N ALA A 111 -3.25 -16.34 -1.82
CA ALA A 111 -2.23 -16.96 -2.67
C ALA A 111 -1.03 -17.45 -1.85
N CYS A 112 -0.61 -16.71 -0.82
CA CYS A 112 0.42 -17.15 0.12
C CYS A 112 0.03 -18.47 0.77
N ALA A 113 -1.19 -18.57 1.30
CA ALA A 113 -1.71 -19.80 1.88
C ALA A 113 -1.76 -20.93 0.84
N TRP A 114 -2.27 -20.66 -0.35
CA TRP A 114 -2.42 -21.64 -1.42
C TRP A 114 -1.07 -22.19 -1.91
N GLY A 115 -0.06 -21.33 -2.05
CA GLY A 115 1.29 -21.75 -2.42
C GLY A 115 1.99 -22.55 -1.34
N ALA A 116 1.93 -22.11 -0.07
CA ALA A 116 2.55 -22.79 1.07
C ALA A 116 1.98 -24.20 1.29
N GLN A 117 0.68 -24.41 1.04
CA GLN A 117 0.02 -25.73 1.14
C GLN A 117 0.70 -26.80 0.29
N ALA A 118 1.30 -26.43 -0.83
CA ALA A 118 1.96 -27.39 -1.73
C ALA A 118 3.16 -28.09 -1.09
N PHE A 119 3.76 -27.51 -0.04
CA PHE A 119 4.96 -28.02 0.62
C PHE A 119 4.77 -28.33 2.10
N PHE A 120 3.95 -27.54 2.79
CA PHE A 120 3.87 -27.55 4.26
C PHE A 120 2.51 -28.01 4.79
N GLY A 121 1.57 -28.32 3.88
CA GLY A 121 0.22 -28.74 4.25
C GLY A 121 -0.74 -27.59 4.59
N GLY A 122 -2.01 -27.93 4.80
CA GLY A 122 -3.10 -26.97 5.01
C GLY A 122 -2.89 -26.04 6.22
N PRO A 123 -2.62 -26.56 7.42
CA PRO A 123 -2.44 -25.72 8.61
C PRO A 123 -1.32 -24.69 8.47
N ALA A 124 -0.15 -25.10 8.00
CA ALA A 124 0.97 -24.19 7.76
C ALA A 124 0.66 -23.17 6.65
N GLY A 125 -0.07 -23.60 5.59
CA GLY A 125 -0.54 -22.71 4.56
C GLY A 125 -1.45 -21.61 5.09
N LEU A 126 -2.48 -21.97 5.86
CA LEU A 126 -3.38 -20.98 6.47
C LEU A 126 -2.61 -20.00 7.37
N LEU A 127 -1.71 -20.49 8.20
CA LEU A 127 -0.90 -19.64 9.07
C LEU A 127 0.01 -18.70 8.27
N ALA A 128 0.66 -19.18 7.20
CA ALA A 128 1.48 -18.33 6.34
C ALA A 128 0.67 -17.19 5.72
N GLY A 129 -0.52 -17.50 5.19
CA GLY A 129 -1.40 -16.49 4.62
C GLY A 129 -1.92 -15.50 5.66
N ALA A 130 -2.35 -15.97 6.83
CA ALA A 130 -2.80 -15.13 7.93
C ALA A 130 -1.68 -14.23 8.46
N MET A 131 -0.46 -14.76 8.61
CA MET A 131 0.72 -13.99 8.99
C MET A 131 1.02 -12.88 8.00
N LEU A 132 1.03 -13.18 6.69
CA LEU A 132 1.25 -12.16 5.66
C LEU A 132 0.14 -11.11 5.70
N GLY A 133 -1.13 -11.53 5.75
CA GLY A 133 -2.31 -10.65 5.72
C GLY A 133 -2.42 -9.70 6.90
N THR A 134 -1.81 -10.05 8.05
CA THR A 134 -1.81 -9.22 9.26
C THR A 134 -0.50 -8.45 9.48
N THR A 135 0.51 -8.60 8.60
CA THR A 135 1.73 -7.78 8.74
C THR A 135 1.38 -6.30 8.72
N PHE A 136 2.01 -5.53 9.60
CA PHE A 136 1.81 -4.07 9.66
C PHE A 136 1.97 -3.42 8.28
N LEU A 137 2.95 -3.88 7.50
CA LEU A 137 3.19 -3.37 6.16
C LEU A 137 2.02 -3.66 5.21
N LEU A 138 1.58 -4.91 5.06
CA LEU A 138 0.51 -5.24 4.10
C LEU A 138 -0.84 -4.70 4.54
N SER A 139 -1.13 -4.72 5.85
CA SER A 139 -2.37 -4.13 6.39
C SER A 139 -2.45 -2.62 6.11
N THR A 140 -1.32 -1.91 6.22
CA THR A 140 -1.23 -0.47 5.87
C THR A 140 -1.37 -0.26 4.36
N GLU A 141 -0.67 -1.06 3.53
CA GLU A 141 -0.79 -0.95 2.07
C GLU A 141 -2.20 -1.30 1.55
N ALA A 142 -2.95 -2.12 2.27
CA ALA A 142 -4.32 -2.50 1.91
C ALA A 142 -5.31 -1.32 1.97
N LEU A 143 -5.03 -0.32 2.78
CA LEU A 143 -5.89 0.85 2.99
C LEU A 143 -5.42 2.10 2.22
N ILE A 144 -4.44 1.97 1.32
CA ILE A 144 -3.90 3.08 0.53
C ILE A 144 -4.17 2.83 -0.96
N ALA A 145 -4.77 3.79 -1.66
CA ALA A 145 -5.13 3.67 -3.07
C ALA A 145 -3.91 3.81 -3.99
N LYS A 146 -3.03 2.78 -3.99
CA LYS A 146 -1.83 2.75 -4.83
C LYS A 146 -1.48 1.34 -5.32
N THR A 147 -0.35 1.18 -5.98
CA THR A 147 0.03 -0.05 -6.69
C THR A 147 0.44 -1.22 -5.80
N ASP A 148 0.90 -0.99 -4.56
CA ASP A 148 1.76 -1.94 -3.84
C ASP A 148 1.05 -3.20 -3.34
N ALA A 149 -0.15 -3.06 -2.77
CA ALA A 149 -0.94 -4.22 -2.34
C ALA A 149 -1.40 -5.08 -3.54
N VAL A 150 -1.79 -4.45 -4.65
CA VAL A 150 -2.18 -5.17 -5.88
C VAL A 150 -0.99 -5.87 -6.52
N LEU A 151 0.18 -5.20 -6.57
CA LEU A 151 1.44 -5.81 -7.01
C LEU A 151 1.80 -7.01 -6.14
N CYS A 152 1.72 -6.86 -4.81
CA CYS A 152 1.97 -7.95 -3.86
C CYS A 152 1.05 -9.13 -4.14
N GLY A 153 -0.26 -8.89 -4.28
CA GLY A 153 -1.26 -9.92 -4.57
C GLY A 153 -0.98 -10.66 -5.88
N SER A 154 -0.75 -9.92 -6.95
CA SER A 154 -0.47 -10.50 -8.28
C SER A 154 0.87 -11.25 -8.30
N THR A 155 1.93 -10.69 -7.69
CA THR A 155 3.22 -11.37 -7.57
C THR A 155 3.11 -12.63 -6.73
N MET A 156 2.38 -12.56 -5.61
CA MET A 156 2.14 -13.71 -4.73
C MET A 156 1.41 -14.83 -5.44
N LEU A 157 0.42 -14.49 -6.27
CA LEU A 157 -0.32 -15.48 -7.07
C LEU A 157 0.59 -16.14 -8.11
N ALA A 158 1.44 -15.38 -8.79
CA ALA A 158 2.44 -15.90 -9.71
C ALA A 158 3.44 -16.81 -8.99
N MET A 159 3.95 -16.39 -7.81
CA MET A 159 4.88 -17.19 -7.00
C MET A 159 4.24 -18.47 -6.45
N ALA A 160 2.98 -18.41 -6.03
CA ALA A 160 2.23 -19.60 -5.59
C ALA A 160 2.02 -20.60 -6.74
N ALA A 161 1.71 -20.11 -7.94
CA ALA A 161 1.61 -20.95 -9.13
C ALA A 161 2.97 -21.56 -9.50
N LEU A 162 4.04 -20.77 -9.52
CA LEU A 162 5.41 -21.23 -9.77
C LEU A 162 5.83 -22.31 -8.76
N ALA A 163 5.52 -22.11 -7.47
CA ALA A 163 5.79 -23.07 -6.42
C ALA A 163 5.08 -24.40 -6.63
N ARG A 164 3.85 -24.38 -7.14
CA ARG A 164 3.09 -25.60 -7.49
C ARG A 164 3.67 -26.31 -8.70
N PHE A 165 4.16 -25.61 -9.71
CA PHE A 165 4.94 -26.22 -10.81
C PHE A 165 6.21 -26.88 -10.27
N TYR A 166 6.90 -26.20 -9.38
CA TYR A 166 8.11 -26.72 -8.74
C TYR A 166 7.81 -27.95 -7.86
N ALA A 167 6.68 -27.96 -7.14
CA ALA A 167 6.22 -29.11 -6.35
C ALA A 167 5.79 -30.28 -7.24
N ALA A 168 5.05 -30.04 -8.33
CA ALA A 168 4.61 -31.07 -9.27
C ALA A 168 5.79 -31.87 -9.85
N ALA A 169 6.89 -31.19 -10.18
CA ALA A 169 8.11 -31.83 -10.65
C ALA A 169 8.83 -32.70 -9.58
N ARG A 170 8.32 -32.70 -8.34
CA ARG A 170 8.87 -33.43 -7.18
C ARG A 170 7.86 -34.37 -6.54
N GLY A 171 6.89 -34.83 -7.32
CA GLY A 171 5.87 -35.80 -6.88
C GLY A 171 4.63 -35.17 -6.27
N GLY A 172 4.50 -33.84 -6.31
CA GLY A 172 3.26 -33.15 -5.96
C GLY A 172 2.15 -33.33 -7.03
N PRO A 173 0.95 -32.77 -6.79
CA PRO A 173 -0.15 -32.81 -7.76
C PRO A 173 0.28 -32.24 -9.11
N PRO A 174 -0.18 -32.83 -10.24
CA PRO A 174 0.24 -32.42 -11.58
C PRO A 174 -0.19 -30.97 -11.88
N ALA A 175 0.66 -30.27 -12.59
CA ALA A 175 0.39 -28.90 -13.05
C ALA A 175 -0.50 -28.95 -14.30
N GLY A 176 -1.72 -28.43 -14.19
CA GLY A 176 -2.68 -28.35 -15.30
C GLY A 176 -2.68 -27.01 -16.02
N ARG A 177 -3.50 -26.90 -17.08
CA ARG A 177 -3.67 -25.68 -17.89
C ARG A 177 -4.12 -24.47 -17.08
N ALA A 178 -5.00 -24.67 -16.09
CA ALA A 178 -5.45 -23.60 -15.21
C ALA A 178 -4.29 -22.99 -14.42
N LEU A 179 -3.40 -23.81 -13.88
CA LEU A 179 -2.21 -23.34 -13.15
C LEU A 179 -1.28 -22.53 -14.05
N TRP A 180 -1.10 -22.98 -15.30
CA TRP A 180 -0.34 -22.28 -16.32
C TRP A 180 -0.94 -20.89 -16.62
N ALA A 181 -2.25 -20.82 -16.84
CA ALA A 181 -2.93 -19.57 -17.10
C ALA A 181 -2.84 -18.61 -15.90
N ILE A 182 -3.04 -19.09 -14.66
CA ILE A 182 -2.88 -18.30 -13.43
C ILE A 182 -1.49 -17.69 -13.36
N PHE A 183 -0.44 -18.44 -13.62
CA PHE A 183 0.94 -17.94 -13.56
C PHE A 183 1.16 -16.78 -14.54
N TRP A 184 0.84 -16.97 -15.82
CA TRP A 184 1.11 -15.97 -16.84
C TRP A 184 0.19 -14.76 -16.76
N LEU A 185 -1.09 -14.95 -16.43
CA LEU A 185 -2.03 -13.85 -16.20
C LEU A 185 -1.64 -13.02 -14.97
N ALA A 186 -1.23 -13.66 -13.88
CA ALA A 186 -0.76 -12.95 -12.70
C ALA A 186 0.47 -12.09 -12.99
N LEU A 187 1.43 -12.59 -13.78
CA LEU A 187 2.58 -11.81 -14.23
C LEU A 187 2.19 -10.65 -15.14
N ALA A 188 1.26 -10.87 -16.06
CA ALA A 188 0.78 -9.82 -16.97
C ALA A 188 0.08 -8.69 -16.21
N VAL A 189 -0.83 -9.04 -15.28
CA VAL A 189 -1.51 -8.06 -14.42
C VAL A 189 -0.50 -7.30 -13.54
N ALA A 190 0.43 -8.00 -12.89
CA ALA A 190 1.47 -7.35 -12.08
C ALA A 190 2.32 -6.37 -12.90
N THR A 191 2.61 -6.71 -14.17
CA THR A 191 3.35 -5.83 -15.10
C THR A 191 2.53 -4.60 -15.47
N LEU A 192 1.24 -4.73 -15.74
CA LEU A 192 0.35 -3.58 -15.98
C LEU A 192 0.18 -2.69 -14.73
N VAL A 193 0.34 -3.25 -13.53
CA VAL A 193 0.23 -2.49 -12.26
C VAL A 193 1.51 -1.72 -11.93
N LYS A 194 2.68 -2.36 -12.04
CA LYS A 194 3.95 -1.72 -11.61
C LYS A 194 5.18 -2.11 -12.45
N GLY A 195 4.99 -2.36 -13.72
CA GLY A 195 6.10 -2.67 -14.64
C GLY A 195 6.85 -3.97 -14.28
N PRO A 196 8.19 -4.00 -14.38
CA PRO A 196 8.96 -5.24 -14.35
C PRO A 196 9.17 -5.88 -12.97
N VAL A 197 8.62 -5.32 -11.88
CA VAL A 197 8.94 -5.75 -10.50
C VAL A 197 8.61 -7.24 -10.27
N ALA A 198 7.44 -7.70 -10.69
CA ALA A 198 7.05 -9.10 -10.53
C ALA A 198 7.91 -10.04 -11.41
N LEU A 199 8.23 -9.61 -12.62
CA LEU A 199 9.13 -10.35 -13.52
C LEU A 199 10.52 -10.51 -12.91
N LEU A 200 11.03 -9.45 -12.26
CA LEU A 200 12.30 -9.48 -11.54
C LEU A 200 12.27 -10.50 -10.40
N VAL A 201 11.26 -10.45 -9.53
CA VAL A 201 11.16 -11.36 -8.36
C VAL A 201 11.05 -12.81 -8.82
N VAL A 202 10.22 -13.09 -9.81
CA VAL A 202 10.05 -14.44 -10.39
C VAL A 202 11.33 -14.89 -11.09
N GLY A 203 11.95 -14.03 -11.90
CA GLY A 203 13.18 -14.31 -12.61
C GLY A 203 14.35 -14.63 -11.68
N LEU A 204 14.54 -13.81 -10.62
CA LEU A 204 15.54 -14.04 -9.59
C LEU A 204 15.32 -15.38 -8.86
N THR A 205 14.07 -15.71 -8.56
CA THR A 205 13.70 -17.00 -7.93
C THR A 205 14.05 -18.17 -8.83
N ILE A 206 13.67 -18.12 -10.11
CA ILE A 206 13.97 -19.17 -11.09
C ILE A 206 15.48 -19.34 -11.26
N ALA A 207 16.22 -18.23 -11.37
CA ALA A 207 17.68 -18.25 -11.49
C ALA A 207 18.34 -18.89 -10.26
N ALA A 208 17.92 -18.51 -9.05
CA ALA A 208 18.44 -19.07 -7.81
C ALA A 208 18.14 -20.57 -7.68
N LEU A 209 16.93 -21.04 -8.06
CA LEU A 209 16.59 -22.45 -8.10
C LEU A 209 17.43 -23.20 -9.13
N GLY A 210 17.62 -22.63 -10.33
CA GLY A 210 18.45 -23.20 -11.40
C GLY A 210 19.90 -23.40 -10.96
N ILE A 211 20.48 -22.38 -10.32
CA ILE A 211 21.86 -22.42 -9.78
C ILE A 211 21.98 -23.46 -8.68
N SER A 212 21.00 -23.50 -7.73
CA SER A 212 21.07 -24.37 -6.56
C SER A 212 20.88 -25.85 -6.87
N GLU A 213 20.10 -26.20 -7.88
CA GLU A 213 19.74 -27.58 -8.21
C GLU A 213 20.36 -28.11 -9.50
N ARG A 214 20.77 -27.22 -10.41
CA ARG A 214 21.28 -27.57 -11.74
C ARG A 214 20.34 -28.48 -12.56
N ARG A 215 19.03 -28.41 -12.29
CA ARG A 215 17.98 -29.22 -12.93
C ARG A 215 16.82 -28.34 -13.40
N PRO A 216 16.98 -27.56 -14.48
CA PRO A 216 15.96 -26.62 -14.94
C PRO A 216 14.80 -27.27 -15.73
N GLY A 217 14.83 -28.57 -15.96
CA GLY A 217 13.87 -29.27 -16.84
C GLY A 217 12.39 -29.04 -16.47
N TRP A 218 12.06 -28.80 -15.19
CA TRP A 218 10.70 -28.51 -14.76
C TRP A 218 10.15 -27.18 -15.33
N LEU A 219 11.02 -26.26 -15.74
CA LEU A 219 10.62 -25.00 -16.37
C LEU A 219 9.92 -25.19 -17.72
N ALA A 220 10.17 -26.32 -18.40
CA ALA A 220 9.46 -26.64 -19.63
C ALA A 220 7.94 -26.74 -19.41
N SER A 221 7.49 -27.13 -18.20
CA SER A 221 6.07 -27.20 -17.87
C SER A 221 5.38 -25.82 -17.78
N LEU A 222 6.15 -24.73 -17.66
CA LEU A 222 5.64 -23.37 -17.78
C LEU A 222 5.24 -23.00 -19.21
N ASN A 223 5.63 -23.82 -20.19
CA ASN A 223 5.34 -23.62 -21.61
C ASN A 223 5.57 -22.16 -22.04
N PRO A 224 6.83 -21.67 -21.97
CA PRO A 224 7.14 -20.24 -22.02
C PRO A 224 6.71 -19.56 -23.33
N ILE A 225 6.72 -20.25 -24.46
CA ILE A 225 6.32 -19.65 -25.73
C ILE A 225 4.86 -19.24 -25.70
N TRP A 226 3.95 -20.15 -25.33
CA TRP A 226 2.53 -19.84 -25.22
C TRP A 226 2.22 -18.90 -24.07
N GLY A 227 3.02 -18.98 -23.01
CA GLY A 227 2.93 -18.06 -21.88
C GLY A 227 3.29 -16.63 -22.26
N LEU A 228 4.34 -16.43 -23.04
CA LEU A 228 4.72 -15.11 -23.55
C LEU A 228 3.68 -14.57 -24.54
N ILE A 229 3.05 -15.43 -25.34
CA ILE A 229 1.93 -15.03 -26.21
C ILE A 229 0.75 -14.54 -25.34
N LEU A 230 0.36 -15.30 -24.31
CA LEU A 230 -0.71 -14.88 -23.38
C LEU A 230 -0.35 -13.57 -22.66
N PHE A 231 0.88 -13.46 -22.16
CA PHE A 231 1.40 -12.24 -21.54
C PHE A 231 1.31 -11.04 -22.50
N ALA A 232 1.81 -11.21 -23.73
CA ALA A 232 1.76 -10.17 -24.75
C ALA A 232 0.32 -9.81 -25.16
N ALA A 233 -0.60 -10.79 -25.19
CA ALA A 233 -2.01 -10.52 -25.47
C ALA A 233 -2.70 -9.67 -24.38
N VAL A 234 -2.23 -9.72 -23.14
CA VAL A 234 -2.77 -8.92 -22.03
C VAL A 234 -2.08 -7.54 -21.93
N VAL A 235 -0.75 -7.50 -22.01
CA VAL A 235 0.02 -6.26 -21.83
C VAL A 235 0.12 -5.46 -23.14
N GLY A 236 0.22 -6.15 -24.27
CA GLY A 236 0.47 -5.57 -25.60
C GLY A 236 -0.55 -4.55 -26.07
N PRO A 237 -1.86 -4.78 -25.91
CA PRO A 237 -2.87 -3.82 -26.35
C PRO A 237 -2.67 -2.42 -25.74
N TRP A 238 -2.50 -2.33 -24.41
CA TRP A 238 -2.24 -1.04 -23.79
C TRP A 238 -0.85 -0.50 -24.15
N ALA A 239 0.19 -1.36 -24.14
CA ALA A 239 1.53 -0.94 -24.50
C ALA A 239 1.60 -0.35 -25.91
N GLY A 240 0.92 -0.96 -26.87
CA GLY A 240 0.78 -0.45 -28.24
C GLY A 240 0.00 0.86 -28.30
N ALA A 241 -1.17 0.92 -27.63
CA ALA A 241 -2.01 2.11 -27.60
C ALA A 241 -1.28 3.32 -27.00
N VAL A 242 -0.61 3.16 -25.85
CA VAL A 242 0.13 4.26 -25.22
C VAL A 242 1.34 4.69 -26.05
N THR A 243 2.00 3.74 -26.75
CA THR A 243 3.10 4.09 -27.66
C THR A 243 2.63 5.00 -28.77
N VAL A 244 1.52 4.66 -29.41
CA VAL A 244 0.93 5.47 -30.49
C VAL A 244 0.41 6.81 -29.96
N ALA A 245 -0.33 6.80 -28.85
CA ALA A 245 -0.94 8.00 -28.28
C ALA A 245 0.08 9.05 -27.78
N THR A 246 1.31 8.61 -27.48
CA THR A 246 2.37 9.48 -26.93
C THR A 246 3.61 9.59 -27.81
N ASP A 247 3.56 9.09 -29.06
CA ASP A 247 4.73 9.01 -29.96
C ASP A 247 5.96 8.40 -29.28
N GLY A 248 5.74 7.38 -28.43
CA GLY A 248 6.79 6.74 -27.63
C GLY A 248 7.26 7.51 -26.39
N GLY A 249 6.73 8.70 -26.13
CA GLY A 249 7.10 9.58 -25.03
C GLY A 249 6.91 8.92 -23.65
N PHE A 250 5.88 8.06 -23.50
CA PHE A 250 5.68 7.29 -22.28
C PHE A 250 6.92 6.46 -21.92
N TRP A 251 7.48 5.70 -22.86
CA TRP A 251 8.62 4.83 -22.61
C TRP A 251 9.89 5.59 -22.28
N SER A 252 10.14 6.68 -23.00
CA SER A 252 11.26 7.57 -22.71
C SER A 252 11.17 8.09 -21.27
N ALA A 253 10.05 8.67 -20.88
CA ALA A 253 9.85 9.21 -19.53
C ALA A 253 9.86 8.12 -18.45
N ALA A 254 9.22 6.97 -18.68
CA ALA A 254 9.19 5.87 -17.71
C ALA A 254 10.58 5.23 -17.50
N ILE A 255 11.41 5.14 -18.54
CA ILE A 255 12.75 4.53 -18.45
C ILE A 255 13.76 5.56 -17.95
N THR A 256 13.90 6.70 -18.64
CA THR A 256 14.93 7.70 -18.33
C THR A 256 14.55 8.61 -17.16
N GLY A 257 13.26 8.93 -17.01
CA GLY A 257 12.76 9.83 -15.96
C GLY A 257 12.39 9.14 -14.64
N ASP A 258 11.97 7.86 -14.66
CA ASP A 258 11.54 7.16 -13.43
C ASP A 258 12.45 5.97 -13.06
N LEU A 259 12.75 5.06 -13.98
CA LEU A 259 13.48 3.82 -13.67
C LEU A 259 14.99 4.04 -13.54
N ALA A 260 15.63 4.68 -14.51
CA ALA A 260 17.08 4.85 -14.52
C ALA A 260 17.60 5.68 -13.32
N PRO A 261 16.97 6.79 -12.90
CA PRO A 261 17.39 7.53 -11.71
C PRO A 261 17.30 6.69 -10.42
N LYS A 262 16.28 5.81 -10.29
CA LYS A 262 16.14 4.92 -9.14
C LYS A 262 17.25 3.88 -9.03
N LEU A 263 17.83 3.49 -10.16
CA LEU A 263 18.94 2.54 -10.24
C LEU A 263 20.30 3.22 -10.07
N ALA A 264 20.45 4.47 -10.56
CA ALA A 264 21.73 5.18 -10.58
C ALA A 264 22.01 6.00 -9.31
N GLY A 265 20.99 6.48 -8.60
CA GLY A 265 21.13 7.33 -7.41
C GLY A 265 19.85 7.42 -6.61
N GLY A 266 19.90 8.00 -5.40
CA GLY A 266 18.72 8.27 -4.60
C GLY A 266 17.82 9.32 -5.26
N GLN A 267 16.54 9.02 -5.48
CA GLN A 267 15.57 9.94 -6.05
C GLN A 267 14.67 10.52 -4.95
N GLU A 268 14.31 11.80 -5.04
CA GLU A 268 13.38 12.49 -4.13
C GLU A 268 13.75 12.35 -2.63
N THR A 269 15.03 12.46 -2.27
CA THR A 269 15.55 12.32 -0.89
C THR A 269 15.38 10.93 -0.24
N HIS A 270 14.94 9.92 -0.98
CA HIS A 270 14.72 8.55 -0.47
C HIS A 270 15.97 7.65 -0.56
N GLY A 271 17.17 8.19 -0.44
CA GLY A 271 18.40 7.41 -0.38
C GLY A 271 18.66 6.86 1.03
N ALA A 272 19.01 5.56 1.14
CA ALA A 272 19.46 4.96 2.39
C ALA A 272 20.52 3.88 2.12
N ALA A 273 21.36 3.61 3.13
CA ALA A 273 22.38 2.58 3.06
C ALA A 273 21.76 1.17 2.97
N PRO A 274 22.48 0.18 2.39
CA PRO A 274 22.12 -1.22 2.51
C PRO A 274 21.93 -1.63 3.98
N GLY A 275 20.93 -2.48 4.26
CA GLY A 275 20.50 -2.82 5.61
C GLY A 275 19.21 -2.14 6.06
N TYR A 276 18.75 -1.11 5.33
CA TYR A 276 17.54 -0.35 5.64
C TYR A 276 16.30 -1.23 5.79
N HIS A 277 16.00 -2.08 4.80
CA HIS A 277 14.84 -2.97 4.84
C HIS A 277 15.00 -4.07 5.89
N THR A 278 16.22 -4.57 6.08
CA THR A 278 16.53 -5.60 7.09
C THR A 278 16.32 -5.06 8.50
N LEU A 279 16.72 -3.82 8.75
CA LEU A 279 16.51 -3.16 10.05
C LEU A 279 15.02 -2.92 10.33
N LEU A 280 14.25 -2.53 9.31
CA LEU A 280 12.81 -2.26 9.45
C LEU A 280 11.94 -3.53 9.41
N ALA A 281 12.47 -4.65 8.88
CA ALA A 281 11.68 -5.88 8.73
C ALA A 281 10.99 -6.35 10.02
N PRO A 282 11.60 -6.31 11.22
CA PRO A 282 10.91 -6.70 12.45
C PRO A 282 9.68 -5.83 12.76
N LEU A 283 9.72 -4.53 12.49
CA LEU A 283 8.59 -3.61 12.68
C LEU A 283 7.50 -3.88 11.64
N LEU A 284 7.90 -3.95 10.37
CA LEU A 284 6.98 -4.07 9.23
C LEU A 284 6.33 -5.46 9.12
N ALA A 285 7.02 -6.50 9.59
CA ALA A 285 6.48 -7.87 9.65
C ALA A 285 5.63 -8.13 10.91
N PHE A 286 5.54 -7.19 11.86
CA PHE A 286 4.72 -7.37 13.06
C PHE A 286 3.26 -7.66 12.69
N PRO A 287 2.57 -8.61 13.35
CA PRO A 287 2.97 -9.39 14.52
C PRO A 287 3.68 -10.72 14.21
N MET A 288 3.98 -11.05 12.94
CA MET A 288 4.75 -12.26 12.57
C MET A 288 6.19 -12.23 13.11
N THR A 289 6.67 -11.10 13.57
CA THR A 289 8.04 -10.83 14.08
C THR A 289 8.50 -11.85 15.09
N LEU A 290 7.60 -12.36 15.95
CA LEU A 290 7.92 -13.39 16.94
C LEU A 290 8.52 -14.67 16.33
N LEU A 291 8.22 -14.97 15.07
CA LEU A 291 8.70 -16.17 14.38
C LEU A 291 9.87 -15.92 13.42
N LEU A 292 10.34 -14.69 13.23
CA LEU A 292 11.48 -14.41 12.34
C LEU A 292 12.77 -15.18 12.75
N PRO A 293 13.14 -15.28 14.03
CA PRO A 293 14.29 -16.11 14.44
C PRO A 293 14.07 -17.60 14.12
N ALA A 294 12.84 -18.09 14.26
CA ALA A 294 12.50 -19.47 13.93
C ALA A 294 12.54 -19.71 12.40
N ALA A 295 12.05 -18.75 11.61
CA ALA A 295 12.15 -18.75 10.15
C ALA A 295 13.61 -18.84 9.67
N ALA A 296 14.51 -18.06 10.28
CA ALA A 296 15.94 -18.11 9.97
C ALA A 296 16.57 -19.47 10.30
N VAL A 297 16.22 -20.06 11.44
CA VAL A 297 16.71 -21.40 11.84
C VAL A 297 16.20 -22.48 10.89
N VAL A 298 14.91 -22.43 10.50
CA VAL A 298 14.32 -23.36 9.52
C VAL A 298 14.98 -23.18 8.16
N GLY A 299 15.10 -21.94 7.69
CA GLY A 299 15.77 -21.61 6.45
C GLY A 299 17.16 -22.23 6.36
N TRP A 300 17.96 -22.12 7.44
CA TRP A 300 19.29 -22.71 7.49
C TRP A 300 19.30 -24.24 7.59
N ARG A 301 18.55 -24.80 8.55
CA ARG A 301 18.61 -26.24 8.86
C ARG A 301 17.90 -27.11 7.82
N ARG A 302 16.79 -26.61 7.25
CA ARG A 302 15.94 -27.33 6.31
C ARG A 302 16.13 -26.85 4.85
N ARG A 303 17.21 -26.12 4.54
CA ARG A 303 17.47 -25.51 3.22
C ARG A 303 17.50 -26.48 2.03
N ARG A 304 17.61 -27.78 2.30
CA ARG A 304 17.56 -28.85 1.29
C ARG A 304 16.14 -29.33 0.98
N GLU A 305 15.18 -29.03 1.85
CA GLU A 305 13.77 -29.38 1.62
C GLU A 305 13.20 -28.49 0.51
N PRO A 306 12.43 -29.06 -0.44
CA PRO A 306 11.96 -28.31 -1.62
C PRO A 306 11.24 -27.00 -1.31
N GLY A 307 10.30 -27.02 -0.35
CA GLY A 307 9.55 -25.82 0.03
C GLY A 307 10.40 -24.73 0.69
N VAL A 308 11.33 -25.12 1.56
CA VAL A 308 12.27 -24.20 2.21
C VAL A 308 13.26 -23.64 1.20
N ARG A 309 13.77 -24.49 0.29
CA ARG A 309 14.66 -24.04 -0.80
C ARG A 309 13.96 -23.04 -1.72
N PHE A 310 12.71 -23.31 -2.10
CA PHE A 310 11.92 -22.38 -2.88
C PHE A 310 11.76 -21.03 -2.17
N ALA A 311 11.37 -21.04 -0.89
CA ALA A 311 11.22 -19.82 -0.09
C ALA A 311 12.55 -19.04 0.01
N LEU A 312 13.69 -19.72 0.20
CA LEU A 312 15.00 -19.05 0.24
C LEU A 312 15.43 -18.50 -1.12
N ALA A 313 15.18 -19.23 -2.21
CA ALA A 313 15.46 -18.79 -3.58
C ALA A 313 14.61 -17.58 -3.97
N TRP A 314 13.43 -17.45 -3.39
CA TRP A 314 12.57 -16.27 -3.56
C TRP A 314 13.03 -15.12 -2.66
N LEU A 315 13.24 -15.37 -1.37
CA LEU A 315 13.54 -14.35 -0.38
C LEU A 315 14.91 -13.68 -0.63
N ILE A 316 15.98 -14.49 -0.68
CA ILE A 316 17.34 -13.96 -0.60
C ILE A 316 17.71 -13.07 -1.79
N PRO A 317 17.56 -13.51 -3.05
CA PRO A 317 17.93 -12.66 -4.18
C PRO A 317 17.06 -11.42 -4.31
N SER A 318 15.75 -11.54 -4.04
CA SER A 318 14.83 -10.39 -4.08
C SER A 318 15.16 -9.38 -2.98
N TRP A 319 15.43 -9.86 -1.77
CA TRP A 319 15.80 -9.00 -0.65
C TRP A 319 17.11 -8.26 -0.89
N VAL A 320 18.15 -8.99 -1.33
CA VAL A 320 19.45 -8.41 -1.67
C VAL A 320 19.30 -7.36 -2.78
N PHE A 321 18.51 -7.65 -3.81
CA PHE A 321 18.25 -6.68 -4.87
C PHE A 321 17.67 -5.37 -4.32
N PHE A 322 16.63 -5.43 -3.50
CA PHE A 322 16.02 -4.23 -2.91
C PHE A 322 16.94 -3.52 -1.91
N GLU A 323 17.81 -4.28 -1.21
CA GLU A 323 18.82 -3.66 -0.32
C GLU A 323 19.96 -2.95 -1.10
N LEU A 324 20.25 -3.38 -2.31
CA LEU A 324 21.27 -2.75 -3.15
C LEU A 324 20.75 -1.55 -3.94
N LEU A 325 19.43 -1.42 -4.13
CA LEU A 325 18.87 -0.24 -4.79
C LEU A 325 19.20 1.02 -3.98
N PRO A 326 19.68 2.10 -4.64
CA PRO A 326 19.94 3.38 -3.96
C PRO A 326 18.68 4.00 -3.38
N THR A 327 17.60 4.06 -4.17
CA THR A 327 16.28 4.54 -3.71
C THR A 327 15.59 3.47 -2.88
N LYS A 328 15.21 3.80 -1.65
CA LYS A 328 14.58 2.87 -0.71
C LYS A 328 13.22 3.39 -0.24
N LEU A 329 12.18 2.61 -0.54
CA LEU A 329 10.87 2.79 0.08
C LEU A 329 10.55 1.55 0.91
N ILE A 330 9.90 1.76 2.05
CA ILE A 330 9.65 0.70 3.04
C ILE A 330 8.90 -0.52 2.48
N HIS A 331 8.08 -0.32 1.45
CA HIS A 331 7.26 -1.35 0.83
C HIS A 331 7.94 -2.09 -0.35
N TYR A 332 9.15 -1.72 -0.75
CA TYR A 332 9.81 -2.37 -1.90
C TYR A 332 9.97 -3.89 -1.74
N PRO A 333 10.40 -4.44 -0.59
CA PRO A 333 10.54 -5.88 -0.41
C PRO A 333 9.22 -6.60 -0.13
N LEU A 334 8.06 -5.91 -0.09
CA LEU A 334 6.76 -6.52 0.22
C LEU A 334 6.45 -7.79 -0.61
N PRO A 335 6.76 -7.87 -1.93
CA PRO A 335 6.57 -9.10 -2.69
C PRO A 335 7.39 -10.32 -2.19
N ALA A 336 8.42 -10.11 -1.36
CA ALA A 336 9.23 -11.19 -0.77
C ALA A 336 8.75 -11.62 0.64
N TYR A 337 7.82 -10.86 1.27
CA TYR A 337 7.31 -11.17 2.62
C TYR A 337 6.56 -12.50 2.68
N GLY A 338 5.98 -12.97 1.58
CA GLY A 338 5.38 -14.28 1.52
C GLY A 338 6.37 -15.43 1.78
N ALA A 339 7.60 -15.29 1.31
CA ALA A 339 8.65 -16.26 1.60
C ALA A 339 9.02 -16.28 3.10
N LEU A 340 9.06 -15.11 3.76
CA LEU A 340 9.23 -15.02 5.23
C LEU A 340 8.08 -15.72 5.96
N ALA A 341 6.84 -15.47 5.53
CA ALA A 341 5.65 -16.10 6.11
C ALA A 341 5.68 -17.64 5.93
N TRP A 342 6.14 -18.13 4.78
CA TRP A 342 6.30 -19.58 4.56
C TRP A 342 7.32 -20.19 5.51
N LEU A 343 8.47 -19.56 5.67
CA LEU A 343 9.52 -20.03 6.59
C LEU A 343 9.06 -19.97 8.05
N ALA A 344 8.32 -18.92 8.42
CA ALA A 344 7.75 -18.74 9.76
C ALA A 344 6.69 -19.82 10.07
N ALA A 345 5.79 -20.09 9.13
CA ALA A 345 4.78 -21.13 9.28
C ALA A 345 5.39 -22.54 9.31
N ALA A 346 6.38 -22.82 8.45
CA ALA A 346 7.13 -24.07 8.46
C ALA A 346 7.89 -24.32 9.78
N ALA A 347 8.22 -23.26 10.52
CA ALA A 347 8.87 -23.40 11.81
C ALA A 347 7.94 -23.98 12.90
N LEU A 348 6.62 -23.86 12.74
CA LEU A 348 5.63 -24.37 13.71
C LEU A 348 5.36 -25.87 13.57
N ASP A 349 5.88 -26.52 12.53
CA ASP A 349 5.78 -27.97 12.30
C ASP A 349 6.51 -28.81 13.38
N LYS A 350 7.52 -28.25 14.02
CA LYS A 350 8.33 -28.92 15.05
C LYS A 350 8.53 -28.03 16.29
N PRO A 351 8.75 -28.62 17.45
CA PRO A 351 9.05 -27.87 18.65
C PRO A 351 10.28 -26.95 18.47
N LEU A 352 10.12 -25.68 18.79
CA LEU A 352 11.19 -24.70 18.70
C LEU A 352 12.21 -24.84 19.83
N GLY A 353 13.49 -24.68 19.50
CA GLY A 353 14.59 -24.68 20.48
C GLY A 353 14.48 -23.52 21.48
N THR A 354 14.99 -23.70 22.68
CA THR A 354 14.88 -22.71 23.78
C THR A 354 15.41 -21.33 23.37
N ARG A 355 16.60 -21.25 22.77
CA ARG A 355 17.17 -19.97 22.29
C ARG A 355 16.26 -19.27 21.30
N THR A 356 15.75 -20.01 20.31
CA THR A 356 14.88 -19.46 19.27
C THR A 356 13.62 -18.88 19.85
N ARG A 357 12.99 -19.56 20.82
CA ARG A 357 11.78 -19.09 21.51
C ARG A 357 12.03 -17.80 22.31
N TRP A 358 13.13 -17.76 23.06
CA TRP A 358 13.48 -16.58 23.85
C TRP A 358 13.83 -15.39 22.96
N ILE A 359 14.65 -15.58 21.91
CA ILE A 359 14.99 -14.50 20.97
C ILE A 359 13.73 -13.99 20.28
N GLY A 360 12.85 -14.89 19.79
CA GLY A 360 11.59 -14.51 19.15
C GLY A 360 10.64 -13.78 20.11
N GLY A 361 10.55 -14.27 21.36
CA GLY A 361 9.73 -13.66 22.39
C GLY A 361 10.19 -12.25 22.77
N VAL A 362 11.49 -12.08 23.02
CA VAL A 362 12.07 -10.76 23.33
C VAL A 362 11.91 -9.80 22.14
N LEU A 363 12.25 -10.25 20.94
CA LEU A 363 12.11 -9.44 19.74
C LEU A 363 10.67 -8.96 19.53
N SER A 364 9.68 -9.87 19.69
CA SER A 364 8.27 -9.53 19.59
C SER A 364 7.84 -8.51 20.64
N GLY A 365 8.25 -8.69 21.88
CA GLY A 365 7.97 -7.75 22.98
C GLY A 365 8.55 -6.38 22.73
N VAL A 366 9.83 -6.31 22.35
CA VAL A 366 10.51 -5.04 22.04
C VAL A 366 9.84 -4.32 20.88
N VAL A 367 9.53 -5.03 19.79
CA VAL A 367 8.87 -4.44 18.62
C VAL A 367 7.45 -3.99 18.95
N GLY A 368 6.67 -4.81 19.67
CA GLY A 368 5.32 -4.43 20.09
C GLY A 368 5.31 -3.18 20.98
N LEU A 369 6.25 -3.07 21.93
CA LEU A 369 6.42 -1.88 22.77
C LEU A 369 6.90 -0.66 21.98
N ALA A 370 7.81 -0.85 21.01
CA ALA A 370 8.28 0.24 20.15
C ALA A 370 7.15 0.80 19.27
N LEU A 371 6.34 -0.07 18.66
CA LEU A 371 5.17 0.35 17.89
C LEU A 371 4.12 1.04 18.76
N ALA A 372 3.85 0.50 19.96
CA ALA A 372 2.96 1.14 20.92
C ALA A 372 3.50 2.53 21.35
N GLY A 373 4.80 2.64 21.61
CA GLY A 373 5.46 3.94 21.86
C GLY A 373 5.27 4.92 20.70
N GLY A 374 5.39 4.43 19.45
CA GLY A 374 5.09 5.23 18.25
C GLY A 374 3.65 5.75 18.21
N VAL A 375 2.66 4.94 18.64
CA VAL A 375 1.26 5.38 18.76
C VAL A 375 1.11 6.55 19.75
N PHE A 376 1.77 6.48 20.90
CA PHE A 376 1.73 7.57 21.89
C PHE A 376 2.51 8.81 21.43
N VAL A 377 3.59 8.63 20.67
CA VAL A 377 4.29 9.76 20.03
C VAL A 377 3.38 10.46 19.01
N LEU A 378 2.65 9.71 18.17
CA LEU A 378 1.67 10.30 17.26
C LEU A 378 0.59 11.08 17.98
N LEU A 379 0.04 10.53 19.08
CA LEU A 379 -0.90 11.25 19.93
C LEU A 379 -0.30 12.55 20.49
N SER A 380 0.93 12.50 21.00
CA SER A 380 1.57 13.67 21.66
C SER A 380 1.91 14.79 20.68
N LEU A 381 2.19 14.44 19.41
CA LEU A 381 2.55 15.42 18.38
C LEU A 381 1.34 15.98 17.63
N TYR A 382 0.33 15.16 17.40
CA TYR A 382 -0.75 15.48 16.45
C TYR A 382 -2.16 15.22 16.98
N GLY A 383 -2.31 14.59 18.15
CA GLY A 383 -3.63 14.29 18.72
C GLY A 383 -4.08 15.32 19.75
N ASP A 384 -5.34 15.20 20.11
CA ASP A 384 -5.97 15.92 21.21
C ASP A 384 -6.05 15.04 22.46
N PRO A 385 -6.10 15.58 23.70
CA PRO A 385 -6.30 14.79 24.92
C PRO A 385 -7.53 13.88 24.89
N SER A 386 -8.57 14.23 24.16
CA SER A 386 -9.77 13.41 23.95
C SER A 386 -9.49 12.11 23.18
N ASP A 387 -8.39 12.04 22.42
CA ASP A 387 -8.00 10.87 21.63
C ASP A 387 -7.20 9.84 22.41
N ALA A 388 -6.85 10.16 23.68
CA ALA A 388 -6.04 9.29 24.54
C ALA A 388 -6.63 7.89 24.71
N ALA A 389 -7.95 7.74 24.71
CA ALA A 389 -8.62 6.44 24.81
C ALA A 389 -8.32 5.55 23.59
N TRP A 390 -8.32 6.11 22.38
CA TRP A 390 -8.00 5.38 21.15
C TRP A 390 -6.51 5.04 21.08
N ALA A 391 -5.64 5.95 21.50
CA ALA A 391 -4.21 5.68 21.58
C ALA A 391 -3.90 4.59 22.61
N ALA A 392 -4.54 4.60 23.78
CA ALA A 392 -4.40 3.56 24.80
C ALA A 392 -4.92 2.19 24.29
N LEU A 393 -6.05 2.17 23.59
CA LEU A 393 -6.59 0.94 23.01
C LEU A 393 -5.65 0.38 21.93
N ALA A 394 -5.26 1.19 20.95
CA ALA A 394 -4.39 0.77 19.86
C ALA A 394 -3.01 0.36 20.36
N GLY A 395 -2.33 1.24 21.11
CA GLY A 395 -1.02 0.97 21.68
C GLY A 395 -1.03 -0.20 22.67
N GLY A 396 -2.06 -0.30 23.51
CA GLY A 396 -2.23 -1.40 24.47
C GLY A 396 -2.40 -2.76 23.77
N LEU A 397 -3.21 -2.85 22.71
CA LEU A 397 -3.39 -4.08 21.94
C LEU A 397 -2.14 -4.45 21.15
N ILE A 398 -1.42 -3.49 20.56
CA ILE A 398 -0.15 -3.71 19.86
C ILE A 398 0.92 -4.19 20.85
N ALA A 399 1.06 -3.53 22.00
CA ALA A 399 1.98 -3.96 23.05
C ALA A 399 1.63 -5.37 23.56
N ALA A 400 0.34 -5.63 23.79
CA ALA A 400 -0.14 -6.95 24.21
C ALA A 400 0.16 -8.02 23.15
N ALA A 401 -0.01 -7.75 21.86
CA ALA A 401 0.34 -8.67 20.78
C ALA A 401 1.82 -9.08 20.84
N GLY A 402 2.71 -8.11 21.07
CA GLY A 402 4.15 -8.37 21.22
C GLY A 402 4.51 -9.10 22.50
N VAL A 403 4.04 -8.61 23.64
CA VAL A 403 4.43 -9.11 24.99
C VAL A 403 3.77 -10.45 25.30
N VAL A 404 2.43 -10.56 25.11
CA VAL A 404 1.70 -11.81 25.40
C VAL A 404 2.12 -12.89 24.40
N GLY A 405 2.19 -12.56 23.09
CA GLY A 405 2.70 -13.50 22.07
C GLY A 405 4.12 -13.96 22.40
N GLY A 406 5.00 -13.03 22.76
CA GLY A 406 6.39 -13.34 23.16
C GLY A 406 6.48 -14.20 24.39
N TYR A 407 5.71 -13.92 25.43
CA TYR A 407 5.65 -14.72 26.66
C TYR A 407 5.14 -16.15 26.39
N MET A 408 4.03 -16.30 25.64
CA MET A 408 3.50 -17.60 25.26
C MET A 408 4.50 -18.42 24.45
N LEU A 409 5.23 -17.78 23.52
CA LEU A 409 6.30 -18.44 22.75
C LEU A 409 7.41 -18.96 23.66
N ALA A 410 7.86 -18.16 24.62
CA ALA A 410 8.86 -18.55 25.60
C ALA A 410 8.40 -19.76 26.42
N ARG A 411 7.10 -19.88 26.74
CA ARG A 411 6.44 -20.97 27.49
C ARG A 411 6.12 -22.20 26.62
N ARG A 412 6.63 -22.33 25.42
CA ARG A 412 6.44 -23.44 24.46
C ARG A 412 5.07 -23.53 23.79
N ALA A 413 4.20 -22.54 23.94
CA ALA A 413 2.90 -22.49 23.29
C ALA A 413 2.99 -21.79 21.90
N ALA A 414 3.83 -22.30 20.98
CA ALA A 414 4.18 -21.58 19.75
C ALA A 414 2.96 -21.26 18.84
N LEU A 415 2.02 -22.21 18.69
CA LEU A 415 0.80 -21.98 17.89
C LEU A 415 -0.13 -20.98 18.60
N GLY A 416 -0.33 -21.12 19.90
CA GLY A 416 -1.11 -20.17 20.70
C GLY A 416 -0.49 -18.77 20.70
N ALA A 417 0.85 -18.69 20.77
CA ALA A 417 1.59 -17.44 20.67
C ALA A 417 1.34 -16.73 19.32
N ALA A 418 1.43 -17.46 18.21
CA ALA A 418 1.12 -16.95 16.90
C ALA A 418 -0.34 -16.46 16.82
N ALA A 419 -1.31 -17.27 17.24
CA ALA A 419 -2.72 -16.91 17.22
C ALA A 419 -3.02 -15.65 18.07
N ALA A 420 -2.47 -15.57 19.28
CA ALA A 420 -2.64 -14.40 20.16
C ALA A 420 -2.01 -13.15 19.56
N ALA A 421 -0.78 -13.24 19.03
CA ALA A 421 -0.09 -12.11 18.41
C ALA A 421 -0.84 -11.60 17.16
N LEU A 422 -1.29 -12.52 16.29
CA LEU A 422 -2.05 -12.17 15.09
C LEU A 422 -3.40 -11.52 15.45
N GLY A 423 -4.16 -12.10 16.40
CA GLY A 423 -5.45 -11.57 16.80
C GLY A 423 -5.36 -10.20 17.48
N LEU A 424 -4.46 -10.06 18.47
CA LEU A 424 -4.25 -8.78 19.16
C LEU A 424 -3.63 -7.73 18.24
N GLY A 425 -2.69 -8.10 17.36
CA GLY A 425 -2.08 -7.23 16.37
C GLY A 425 -3.10 -6.70 15.36
N LEU A 426 -3.99 -7.56 14.86
CA LEU A 426 -5.09 -7.17 13.97
C LEU A 426 -6.02 -6.16 14.64
N LEU A 427 -6.44 -6.42 15.88
CA LEU A 427 -7.29 -5.51 16.65
C LEU A 427 -6.59 -4.19 16.94
N GLY A 428 -5.29 -4.24 17.27
CA GLY A 428 -4.49 -3.05 17.51
C GLY A 428 -4.31 -2.19 16.26
N HIS A 429 -4.05 -2.81 15.10
CA HIS A 429 -4.00 -2.11 13.82
C HIS A 429 -5.35 -1.51 13.45
N ALA A 430 -6.45 -2.23 13.67
CA ALA A 430 -7.79 -1.72 13.43
C ALA A 430 -8.11 -0.51 14.32
N ALA A 431 -7.78 -0.57 15.61
CA ALA A 431 -7.95 0.55 16.55
C ALA A 431 -7.08 1.76 16.17
N LEU A 432 -5.86 1.53 15.67
CA LEU A 432 -5.01 2.60 15.14
C LEU A 432 -5.62 3.22 13.89
N ALA A 433 -5.97 2.40 12.90
CA ALA A 433 -6.39 2.86 11.57
C ALA A 433 -7.80 3.47 11.55
N ALA A 434 -8.75 2.95 12.34
CA ALA A 434 -10.12 3.47 12.39
C ALA A 434 -10.39 4.38 13.60
N GLY A 435 -9.61 4.22 14.67
CA GLY A 435 -9.79 4.97 15.91
C GLY A 435 -8.91 6.21 15.98
N LEU A 436 -7.60 6.06 16.08
CA LEU A 436 -6.69 7.17 16.31
C LEU A 436 -6.35 7.95 15.03
N ALA A 437 -5.92 7.27 13.97
CA ALA A 437 -5.38 7.94 12.79
C ALA A 437 -6.31 9.00 12.17
N PRO A 438 -7.63 8.78 12.02
CA PRO A 438 -8.54 9.79 11.48
C PRO A 438 -8.69 11.05 12.35
N ARG A 439 -8.30 10.99 13.63
CA ARG A 439 -8.41 12.06 14.63
C ARG A 439 -7.15 12.90 14.78
N LEU A 440 -6.08 12.53 14.10
CA LEU A 440 -4.84 13.29 14.11
C LEU A 440 -4.98 14.50 13.16
N ASP A 441 -5.87 15.41 13.53
CA ASP A 441 -6.35 16.55 12.73
C ASP A 441 -5.24 17.36 12.03
N PRO A 442 -4.09 17.67 12.68
CA PRO A 442 -3.03 18.41 12.01
C PRO A 442 -2.49 17.74 10.73
N LEU A 443 -2.59 16.42 10.63
CA LEU A 443 -2.13 15.65 9.46
C LEU A 443 -3.11 15.72 8.28
N TRP A 444 -4.37 16.09 8.51
CA TRP A 444 -5.44 16.02 7.51
C TRP A 444 -5.81 17.40 6.95
N LEU A 445 -4.79 18.23 6.64
CA LEU A 445 -4.95 19.63 6.25
C LEU A 445 -5.88 19.79 5.04
N SER A 446 -5.67 19.01 3.97
CA SER A 446 -6.51 19.05 2.77
C SER A 446 -7.96 18.63 3.05
N HIS A 447 -8.16 17.57 3.84
CA HIS A 447 -9.50 17.10 4.20
C HIS A 447 -10.27 18.12 5.05
N ARG A 448 -9.60 18.75 6.03
CA ARG A 448 -10.20 19.83 6.86
C ARG A 448 -10.52 21.07 6.04
N THR A 449 -9.67 21.38 5.05
CA THR A 449 -9.93 22.48 4.10
C THR A 449 -11.14 22.16 3.25
N GLU A 450 -11.28 20.92 2.74
CA GLU A 450 -12.48 20.47 2.03
C GLU A 450 -13.74 20.60 2.91
N GLN A 451 -13.67 20.17 4.17
CA GLN A 451 -14.80 20.28 5.10
C GLN A 451 -15.21 21.74 5.34
N ALA A 452 -14.24 22.65 5.49
CA ALA A 452 -14.50 24.08 5.66
C ALA A 452 -15.13 24.68 4.40
N MET A 453 -14.63 24.35 3.20
CA MET A 453 -15.22 24.73 1.92
C MET A 453 -16.65 24.22 1.77
N LYS A 454 -16.90 22.98 2.18
CA LYS A 454 -18.22 22.37 2.17
C LYS A 454 -19.19 23.10 3.11
N ALA A 455 -18.75 23.41 4.34
CA ALA A 455 -19.58 24.14 5.32
C ALA A 455 -19.95 25.54 4.82
N ALA A 456 -19.01 26.20 4.13
CA ALA A 456 -19.21 27.50 3.50
C ALA A 456 -19.97 27.44 2.15
N ARG A 457 -20.31 26.23 1.66
CA ARG A 457 -20.94 26.01 0.34
C ARG A 457 -20.11 26.51 -0.85
N LEU A 458 -18.78 26.46 -0.74
CA LEU A 458 -17.84 26.91 -1.76
C LEU A 458 -17.24 25.77 -2.60
N LEU A 459 -17.71 24.52 -2.44
CA LEU A 459 -17.24 23.41 -3.24
C LEU A 459 -17.88 23.39 -4.63
N PRO A 460 -17.11 23.48 -5.73
CA PRO A 460 -17.63 23.52 -7.09
C PRO A 460 -18.55 22.33 -7.44
N ARG A 461 -18.19 21.14 -6.97
CA ARG A 461 -18.94 19.89 -7.24
C ARG A 461 -20.32 19.80 -6.58
N GLN A 462 -20.65 20.74 -5.70
CA GLN A 462 -21.98 20.79 -5.08
C GLN A 462 -22.97 21.68 -5.85
N GLY A 463 -22.54 22.19 -7.01
CA GLY A 463 -23.40 22.98 -7.89
C GLY A 463 -23.68 24.41 -7.42
N ILE A 464 -22.96 24.89 -6.40
CA ILE A 464 -23.17 26.22 -5.82
C ILE A 464 -22.18 27.23 -6.41
N VAL A 465 -20.96 26.77 -6.70
CA VAL A 465 -19.92 27.56 -7.36
C VAL A 465 -19.42 26.76 -8.56
N GLU A 466 -19.76 27.20 -9.76
CA GLU A 466 -19.35 26.51 -11.01
C GLU A 466 -17.88 26.73 -11.37
N ALA A 467 -17.28 27.78 -10.83
CA ALA A 467 -15.92 28.18 -11.17
C ALA A 467 -14.86 27.42 -10.33
N PRO A 468 -13.68 27.12 -10.92
CA PRO A 468 -12.63 26.40 -10.22
C PRO A 468 -12.06 27.23 -9.05
N VAL A 469 -11.76 26.53 -7.94
CA VAL A 469 -11.07 27.13 -6.80
C VAL A 469 -9.63 27.44 -7.17
N SER A 470 -9.16 28.62 -6.78
CA SER A 470 -7.77 29.02 -6.92
C SER A 470 -6.98 28.72 -5.66
N VAL A 471 -5.78 28.16 -5.79
CA VAL A 471 -4.92 27.79 -4.65
C VAL A 471 -3.54 28.41 -4.83
N ALA A 472 -3.11 29.20 -3.82
CA ALA A 472 -1.79 29.81 -3.78
C ALA A 472 -0.98 29.27 -2.58
N GLY A 473 0.22 28.77 -2.85
CA GLY A 473 1.19 28.35 -1.84
C GLY A 473 1.00 26.92 -1.26
N TYR A 474 -0.04 26.18 -1.66
CA TYR A 474 -0.27 24.80 -1.23
C TYR A 474 -0.72 23.91 -2.38
N ALA A 475 0.20 23.17 -2.96
CA ALA A 475 -0.03 22.38 -4.18
C ALA A 475 -0.14 20.86 -3.91
N GLU A 476 -0.64 20.45 -2.75
CA GLU A 476 -0.75 19.03 -2.42
C GLU A 476 -1.85 18.33 -3.22
N PRO A 477 -1.54 17.14 -3.77
CA PRO A 477 -2.47 16.37 -4.59
C PRO A 477 -3.77 15.99 -3.87
N SER A 478 -3.74 15.84 -2.55
CA SER A 478 -4.94 15.57 -1.74
C SER A 478 -5.95 16.72 -1.79
N LEU A 479 -5.48 17.98 -1.87
CA LEU A 479 -6.35 19.12 -2.04
C LEU A 479 -6.95 19.15 -3.45
N VAL A 480 -6.16 18.88 -4.49
CA VAL A 480 -6.67 18.78 -5.88
C VAL A 480 -7.70 17.65 -6.00
N PHE A 481 -7.43 16.50 -5.41
CA PHE A 481 -8.41 15.40 -5.36
C PHE A 481 -9.71 15.82 -4.64
N ALA A 482 -9.59 16.53 -3.54
CA ALA A 482 -10.73 16.98 -2.75
C ALA A 482 -11.59 18.02 -3.49
N LEU A 483 -10.96 18.98 -4.17
CA LEU A 483 -11.66 20.11 -4.82
C LEU A 483 -12.09 19.80 -6.27
N GLY A 484 -11.43 18.85 -6.94
CA GLY A 484 -11.71 18.45 -8.31
C GLY A 484 -10.62 18.85 -9.32
N THR A 485 -10.66 18.21 -10.48
CA THR A 485 -9.68 18.37 -11.56
C THR A 485 -9.49 19.83 -12.03
N PRO A 486 -10.56 20.68 -12.07
CA PRO A 486 -10.41 22.08 -12.48
C PRO A 486 -9.66 22.98 -11.50
N THR A 487 -9.30 22.51 -10.30
CA THR A 487 -8.57 23.31 -9.31
C THR A 487 -7.33 23.97 -9.93
N VAL A 488 -7.18 25.28 -9.75
CA VAL A 488 -6.09 26.05 -10.35
C VAL A 488 -5.01 26.31 -9.29
N LEU A 489 -3.82 25.75 -9.51
CA LEU A 489 -2.64 25.99 -8.67
C LEU A 489 -1.85 27.14 -9.27
N GLN A 490 -1.82 28.30 -8.59
CA GLN A 490 -1.23 29.53 -9.13
C GLN A 490 -0.65 30.44 -8.05
N GLY A 491 0.00 31.51 -8.48
CA GLY A 491 0.56 32.49 -7.54
C GLY A 491 -0.49 33.39 -6.89
N PRO A 492 -0.10 34.15 -5.84
CA PRO A 492 -1.03 34.97 -5.05
C PRO A 492 -1.71 36.07 -5.88
N ASP A 493 -1.03 36.63 -6.89
CA ASP A 493 -1.60 37.67 -7.73
C ASP A 493 -2.76 37.15 -8.59
N GLN A 494 -2.59 35.96 -9.19
CA GLN A 494 -3.64 35.30 -9.97
C GLN A 494 -4.78 34.80 -9.06
N ALA A 495 -4.45 34.36 -7.83
CA ALA A 495 -5.46 33.98 -6.87
C ALA A 495 -6.34 35.18 -6.43
N ALA A 496 -5.76 36.38 -6.38
CA ALA A 496 -6.54 37.61 -6.13
C ALA A 496 -7.51 37.93 -7.28
N LEU A 497 -7.13 37.65 -8.53
CA LEU A 497 -8.04 37.79 -9.67
C LEU A 497 -9.21 36.80 -9.60
N ALA A 498 -9.01 35.62 -9.03
CA ALA A 498 -10.10 34.68 -8.84
C ALA A 498 -11.22 35.26 -7.93
N ILE A 499 -10.88 36.04 -6.91
CA ILE A 499 -11.88 36.72 -6.08
C ILE A 499 -12.65 37.78 -6.89
N PHE A 500 -11.97 38.53 -7.75
CA PHE A 500 -12.62 39.47 -8.66
C PHE A 500 -13.63 38.78 -9.62
N GLU A 501 -13.32 37.53 -9.98
CA GLU A 501 -14.21 36.69 -10.81
C GLU A 501 -15.26 35.93 -9.97
N HIS A 502 -15.47 36.31 -8.72
CA HIS A 502 -16.38 35.64 -7.78
C HIS A 502 -16.07 34.14 -7.54
N ARG A 503 -14.80 33.73 -7.66
CA ARG A 503 -14.30 32.40 -7.35
C ARG A 503 -13.65 32.38 -5.99
N ALA A 504 -13.76 31.25 -5.26
CA ALA A 504 -13.05 31.07 -4.00
C ALA A 504 -11.54 30.94 -4.19
N ALA A 505 -10.77 31.46 -3.25
CA ALA A 505 -9.32 31.29 -3.19
C ALA A 505 -8.87 30.69 -1.86
N ILE A 506 -7.94 29.74 -1.92
CA ILE A 506 -7.23 29.18 -0.77
C ILE A 506 -5.80 29.68 -0.81
N VAL A 507 -5.39 30.39 0.24
CA VAL A 507 -4.08 31.05 0.29
C VAL A 507 -3.31 30.56 1.50
N GLU A 508 -2.10 30.07 1.27
CA GLU A 508 -1.15 29.70 2.33
C GLU A 508 -0.59 30.96 3.01
N GLY A 509 -0.30 30.87 4.30
CA GLY A 509 0.07 32.01 5.14
C GLY A 509 1.27 32.82 4.64
N ARG A 510 2.24 32.17 4.00
CA ARG A 510 3.43 32.85 3.42
C ARG A 510 3.06 33.72 2.21
N GLU A 511 2.03 33.33 1.46
CA GLU A 511 1.54 34.04 0.28
C GLU A 511 0.48 35.10 0.61
N ASP A 512 -0.06 35.11 1.83
CA ASP A 512 -1.18 35.94 2.26
C ASP A 512 -0.91 37.45 2.10
N ALA A 513 0.30 37.90 2.44
CA ALA A 513 0.66 39.30 2.32
C ALA A 513 0.73 39.78 0.85
N ALA A 514 1.21 38.93 -0.05
CA ALA A 514 1.24 39.22 -1.49
C ALA A 514 -0.17 39.21 -2.06
N PHE A 515 -0.98 38.21 -1.71
CA PHE A 515 -2.39 38.11 -2.10
C PHE A 515 -3.20 39.36 -1.71
N ARG A 516 -3.09 39.82 -0.45
CA ARG A 516 -3.81 41.01 0.04
C ARG A 516 -3.34 42.29 -0.63
N ARG A 517 -2.06 42.38 -0.99
CA ARG A 517 -1.57 43.53 -1.80
C ARG A 517 -2.20 43.53 -3.20
N ALA A 518 -2.29 42.37 -3.84
CA ALA A 518 -2.93 42.24 -5.14
C ALA A 518 -4.42 42.58 -5.10
N LEU A 519 -5.16 42.18 -4.06
CA LEU A 519 -6.54 42.59 -3.82
C LEU A 519 -6.66 44.10 -3.68
N ALA A 520 -5.76 44.72 -2.91
CA ALA A 520 -5.78 46.18 -2.72
C ALA A 520 -5.50 46.95 -4.01
N VAL A 521 -4.55 46.50 -4.83
CA VAL A 521 -4.26 47.09 -6.16
C VAL A 521 -5.48 47.02 -7.06
N ASN A 522 -6.19 45.90 -7.08
CA ASN A 522 -7.36 45.65 -7.88
C ASN A 522 -8.67 46.21 -7.26
N ARG A 523 -8.59 46.81 -6.08
CA ARG A 523 -9.75 47.25 -5.27
C ARG A 523 -10.82 46.16 -5.11
N THR A 524 -10.41 44.93 -4.98
CA THR A 524 -11.28 43.76 -4.84
C THR A 524 -11.48 43.46 -3.36
N PRO A 525 -12.69 43.61 -2.80
CA PRO A 525 -12.96 43.22 -1.44
C PRO A 525 -12.96 41.68 -1.33
N ALA A 526 -12.44 41.15 -0.21
CA ALA A 526 -12.45 39.74 0.09
C ALA A 526 -12.64 39.50 1.59
N VAL A 527 -13.39 38.48 1.95
CA VAL A 527 -13.59 38.04 3.33
C VAL A 527 -12.93 36.70 3.57
N VAL A 528 -12.42 36.51 4.80
CA VAL A 528 -11.87 35.23 5.23
C VAL A 528 -13.00 34.38 5.79
N VAL A 529 -13.33 33.31 5.10
CA VAL A 529 -14.38 32.37 5.52
C VAL A 529 -13.90 31.40 6.60
N ALA A 530 -12.68 30.89 6.43
CA ALA A 530 -12.08 29.98 7.38
C ALA A 530 -10.55 30.08 7.39
N THR A 531 -9.96 29.72 8.53
CA THR A 531 -8.51 29.57 8.69
C THR A 531 -8.21 28.19 9.25
N ILE A 532 -7.47 27.38 8.51
CA ILE A 532 -7.11 26.01 8.86
C ILE A 532 -5.60 25.93 9.09
N LYS A 533 -5.20 25.40 10.24
CA LYS A 533 -3.80 25.16 10.58
C LYS A 533 -3.54 23.66 10.59
N GLY A 534 -2.40 23.23 10.10
CA GLY A 534 -2.00 21.84 10.09
C GLY A 534 -0.56 21.66 9.61
N LEU A 535 -0.20 20.42 9.33
CA LEU A 535 1.13 20.03 8.88
C LEU A 535 1.04 19.54 7.43
N ASP A 536 1.89 20.08 6.58
CA ASP A 536 2.25 19.41 5.35
C ASP A 536 3.30 18.32 5.68
N TYR A 537 2.82 17.12 6.01
CA TYR A 537 3.73 16.04 6.41
C TYR A 537 4.58 15.51 5.24
N SER A 538 4.34 15.98 4.03
CA SER A 538 5.13 15.65 2.86
C SER A 538 6.52 16.30 2.89
N ASN A 539 6.65 17.46 3.52
CA ASN A 539 7.88 18.21 3.70
C ASN A 539 8.19 18.56 5.17
N GLY A 540 7.21 18.40 6.08
CA GLY A 540 7.35 18.70 7.50
C GLY A 540 7.02 20.13 7.87
N ASP A 541 6.47 20.93 6.97
CA ASP A 541 6.15 22.35 7.20
C ASP A 541 4.82 22.53 7.92
N GLU A 542 4.80 23.39 8.95
CA GLU A 542 3.56 23.91 9.50
C GLU A 542 2.93 24.89 8.53
N MET A 543 1.66 24.68 8.20
CA MET A 543 0.91 25.44 7.22
C MET A 543 -0.31 26.11 7.84
N THR A 544 -0.66 27.28 7.30
CA THR A 544 -1.91 27.97 7.62
C THR A 544 -2.62 28.30 6.30
N LEU A 545 -3.72 27.64 6.04
CA LEU A 545 -4.55 27.91 4.86
C LEU A 545 -5.71 28.83 5.24
N ARG A 546 -5.90 29.89 4.47
CA ARG A 546 -7.05 30.80 4.57
C ARG A 546 -7.92 30.66 3.33
N ILE A 547 -9.21 30.48 3.57
CA ILE A 547 -10.23 30.42 2.50
C ILE A 547 -10.80 31.80 2.38
N TYR A 548 -10.75 32.36 1.16
CA TYR A 548 -11.26 33.65 0.81
C TYR A 548 -12.41 33.54 -0.20
N GLU A 549 -13.40 34.42 -0.05
CA GLU A 549 -14.45 34.65 -1.04
C GLU A 549 -14.72 36.16 -1.23
N ALA A 550 -15.41 36.52 -2.30
CA ALA A 550 -15.95 37.85 -2.46
C ALA A 550 -17.08 38.09 -1.44
N PRO A 551 -17.20 39.26 -0.83
CA PRO A 551 -18.31 39.55 0.08
C PRO A 551 -19.64 39.48 -0.66
N ASP A 552 -20.69 39.06 0.06
CA ASP A 552 -22.05 39.07 -0.48
C ASP A 552 -22.42 40.51 -0.92
N PRO A 553 -23.04 40.72 -2.10
CA PRO A 553 -23.43 42.06 -2.55
C PRO A 553 -24.29 42.85 -1.54
N GLU A 554 -25.00 42.15 -0.65
CA GLU A 554 -25.81 42.77 0.40
C GLU A 554 -24.98 43.21 1.64
N GLU A 555 -23.75 42.72 1.82
CA GLU A 555 -22.83 43.03 2.92
C GLU A 555 -21.70 44.01 2.52
N ALA A 556 -21.62 44.36 1.24
CA ALA A 556 -20.60 45.28 0.76
C ALA A 556 -20.85 46.70 1.34
N PRO A 557 -19.87 47.30 2.05
CA PRO A 557 -20.03 48.66 2.55
C PRO A 557 -20.26 49.63 1.35
N PRO A 558 -21.13 50.63 1.52
CA PRO A 558 -21.53 51.55 0.49
C PRO A 558 -20.37 52.40 -0.07
#